data_7ae199e7404ebf8e306657bd436a235e
#
_entry.id   7ae199e7404ebf8e306657bd436a235e
#
_cell.length_a   1.000
_cell.length_b   1.000
_cell.length_c   1.000
_cell.angle_alpha   90.00
_cell.angle_beta   90.00
_cell.angle_gamma   90.00
#
_symmetry.space_group_name_H-M   'P 1'
#
loop_
_entity.id
_entity.type
_entity.pdbx_description
1 polymer ?
#
loop_
_entity_poly.entity_id
_entity_poly.type
_entity_poly.pdbx_seq_one_letter_code
_entity_poly.pdbx_strand_id
1 'polypeptide(L)'
;MLALHLNQAVSMRLKELLVQHDMTQYQLFTRSGVPKSTISNLVNCSYDSVKLRIIHEICQGFSISIAEFFQSTLFDEVNLDP
;
A
#
# COMPACT_ATOMS: atom_id res chain seq x y z
N MET A 1 -14.02 3.31 14.80
CA MET A 1 -12.73 4.01 14.92
C MET A 1 -11.63 2.98 15.12
N LEU A 2 -10.58 3.00 14.27
CA LEU A 2 -9.58 1.93 14.23
C LEU A 2 -8.27 2.26 14.95
N ALA A 3 -7.94 3.54 15.16
CA ALA A 3 -6.70 3.98 15.79
C ALA A 3 -5.44 3.36 15.14
N LEU A 4 -5.39 3.40 13.81
CA LEU A 4 -4.26 2.87 13.03
C LEU A 4 -3.13 3.87 12.93
N HIS A 5 -1.89 3.42 13.00
CA HIS A 5 -0.78 4.22 12.49
C HIS A 5 -0.87 4.29 10.96
N LEU A 6 -0.40 5.38 10.39
CA LEU A 6 -0.46 5.55 8.93
C LEU A 6 0.22 4.40 8.20
N ASN A 7 1.35 3.92 8.72
CA ASN A 7 2.05 2.76 8.13
C ASN A 7 1.18 1.52 8.08
N GLN A 8 0.40 1.29 9.14
CA GLN A 8 -0.52 0.15 9.20
C GLN A 8 -1.63 0.30 8.17
N ALA A 9 -2.17 1.52 8.02
CA ALA A 9 -3.21 1.79 7.03
C ALA A 9 -2.70 1.52 5.61
N VAL A 10 -1.48 1.97 5.30
CA VAL A 10 -0.86 1.72 3.99
C VAL A 10 -0.66 0.22 3.75
N SER A 11 -0.16 -0.49 4.75
CA SER A 11 0.05 -1.93 4.68
C SER A 11 -1.26 -2.68 4.43
N MET A 12 -2.31 -2.32 5.16
CA MET A 12 -3.65 -2.92 4.99
C MET A 12 -4.23 -2.63 3.61
N ARG A 13 -4.05 -1.40 3.12
CA ARG A 13 -4.52 -1.01 1.80
C ARG A 13 -3.82 -1.80 0.70
N LEU A 14 -2.51 -1.98 0.82
CA LEU A 14 -1.74 -2.76 -0.15
C LEU A 14 -2.25 -4.21 -0.19
N LYS A 15 -2.50 -4.82 0.97
CA LYS A 15 -3.05 -6.18 1.05
C LYS A 15 -4.42 -6.26 0.38
N GLU A 16 -5.30 -5.27 0.62
CA GLU A 16 -6.60 -5.22 -0.03
C GLU A 16 -6.47 -5.20 -1.55
N LEU A 17 -5.57 -4.37 -2.06
CA LEU A 17 -5.37 -4.21 -3.51
C LEU A 17 -4.81 -5.50 -4.13
N LEU A 18 -3.91 -6.19 -3.44
CA LEU A 18 -3.41 -7.47 -3.93
C LEU A 18 -4.55 -8.49 -4.08
N VAL A 19 -5.45 -8.54 -3.11
CA VAL A 19 -6.62 -9.42 -3.17
C VAL A 19 -7.59 -8.98 -4.27
N GLN A 20 -7.92 -7.68 -4.31
CA GLN A 20 -8.86 -7.13 -5.31
C GLN A 20 -8.39 -7.36 -6.75
N HIS A 21 -7.09 -7.28 -6.98
CA HIS A 21 -6.50 -7.45 -8.31
C HIS A 21 -6.06 -8.90 -8.59
N ASP A 22 -6.32 -9.80 -7.64
CA ASP A 22 -5.91 -11.20 -7.74
C ASP A 22 -4.43 -11.31 -8.11
N MET A 23 -3.59 -10.60 -7.36
CA MET A 23 -2.18 -10.42 -7.68
C MET A 23 -1.31 -10.85 -6.50
N THR A 24 -0.23 -11.58 -6.81
CA THR A 24 0.79 -11.93 -5.82
C THR A 24 1.78 -10.78 -5.65
N GLN A 25 2.56 -10.82 -4.58
CA GLN A 25 3.65 -9.86 -4.39
C GLN A 25 4.67 -9.93 -5.54
N TYR A 26 4.93 -11.13 -6.05
CA TYR A 26 5.85 -11.31 -7.18
C TYR A 26 5.32 -10.64 -8.44
N GLN A 27 4.02 -10.80 -8.72
CA GLN A 27 3.39 -10.16 -9.88
C GLN A 27 3.44 -8.65 -9.74
N LEU A 28 3.21 -8.12 -8.54
CA LEU A 28 3.33 -6.69 -8.30
C LEU A 28 4.76 -6.21 -8.55
N PHE A 29 5.76 -6.96 -8.09
CA PHE A 29 7.16 -6.66 -8.38
C PHE A 29 7.41 -6.57 -9.89
N THR A 30 6.96 -7.56 -10.66
CA THR A 30 7.19 -7.57 -12.10
C THR A 30 6.50 -6.41 -12.82
N ARG A 31 5.35 -5.98 -12.34
CA ARG A 31 4.56 -4.91 -12.97
C ARG A 31 4.98 -3.52 -12.52
N SER A 32 5.39 -3.36 -11.28
CA SER A 32 5.70 -2.06 -10.71
C SER A 32 7.18 -1.68 -10.81
N GLY A 33 8.06 -2.69 -10.87
CA GLY A 33 9.49 -2.46 -10.78
C GLY A 33 9.97 -2.17 -9.35
N VAL A 34 9.08 -2.15 -8.37
CA VAL A 34 9.46 -1.96 -6.97
C VAL A 34 10.13 -3.25 -6.47
N PRO A 35 11.31 -3.16 -5.82
CA PRO A 35 12.00 -4.36 -5.34
C PRO A 35 11.13 -5.25 -4.46
N LYS A 36 11.29 -6.56 -4.57
CA LYS A 36 10.54 -7.53 -3.78
C LYS A 36 10.67 -7.30 -2.29
N SER A 37 11.88 -6.94 -1.84
CA SER A 37 12.12 -6.65 -0.41
C SER A 37 11.31 -5.46 0.07
N THR A 38 11.17 -4.43 -0.77
CA THR A 38 10.36 -3.23 -0.45
C THR A 38 8.89 -3.61 -0.35
N ILE A 39 8.39 -4.38 -1.31
CA ILE A 39 6.98 -4.84 -1.28
C ILE A 39 6.73 -5.68 -0.03
N SER A 40 7.62 -6.61 0.28
CA SER A 40 7.51 -7.44 1.47
C SER A 40 7.49 -6.61 2.76
N ASN A 41 8.38 -5.61 2.86
CA ASN A 41 8.42 -4.72 4.02
C ASN A 41 7.12 -3.93 4.17
N LEU A 42 6.56 -3.46 3.05
CA LEU A 42 5.28 -2.73 3.07
C LEU A 42 4.14 -3.63 3.52
N VAL A 43 4.07 -4.85 2.98
CA VAL A 43 3.03 -5.83 3.36
C VAL A 43 3.13 -6.20 4.83
N ASN A 44 4.35 -6.38 5.34
CA ASN A 44 4.58 -6.78 6.73
C ASN A 44 4.65 -5.60 7.70
N CYS A 45 4.47 -4.39 7.20
CA CYS A 45 4.58 -3.17 7.99
C CYS A 45 5.94 -3.04 8.71
N SER A 46 7.01 -3.48 8.05
CA SER A 46 8.38 -3.45 8.57
C SER A 46 9.14 -2.23 8.05
N TYR A 47 8.60 -1.03 8.30
CA TYR A 47 9.19 0.22 7.82
C TYR A 47 8.69 1.39 8.67
N ASP A 48 9.49 2.45 8.77
CA ASP A 48 9.10 3.67 9.49
C ASP A 48 8.39 4.66 8.57
N SER A 49 8.84 4.73 7.32
CA SER A 49 8.23 5.62 6.32
C SER A 49 8.44 5.04 4.94
N VAL A 50 7.63 5.48 3.99
CA VAL A 50 7.73 5.08 2.60
C VAL A 50 7.72 6.34 1.73
N LYS A 51 8.58 6.36 0.72
CA LYS A 51 8.61 7.46 -0.24
C LYS A 51 7.34 7.44 -1.08
N LEU A 52 6.77 8.62 -1.31
CA LEU A 52 5.55 8.74 -2.13
C LEU A 52 5.78 8.18 -3.54
N ARG A 53 7.01 8.28 -4.06
CA ARG A 53 7.35 7.71 -5.36
C ARG A 53 7.13 6.19 -5.38
N ILE A 54 7.46 5.49 -4.30
CA ILE A 54 7.23 4.05 -4.20
C ILE A 54 5.73 3.73 -4.26
N ILE A 55 4.92 4.52 -3.56
CA ILE A 55 3.46 4.38 -3.63
C ILE A 55 2.96 4.58 -5.05
N HIS A 56 3.48 5.60 -5.74
CA HIS A 56 3.12 5.86 -7.14
C HIS A 56 3.48 4.67 -8.05
N GLU A 57 4.67 4.12 -7.89
CA GLU A 57 5.10 2.96 -8.68
C GLU A 57 4.23 1.73 -8.41
N ILE A 58 3.85 1.52 -7.17
CA ILE A 58 2.90 0.45 -6.80
C ILE A 58 1.56 0.68 -7.49
N CYS A 59 1.06 1.91 -7.48
CA CYS A 59 -0.19 2.25 -8.17
C CYS A 59 -0.10 1.95 -9.66
N GLN A 60 1.02 2.27 -10.28
CA GLN A 60 1.26 1.94 -11.69
C GLN A 60 1.21 0.43 -11.92
N GLY A 61 1.75 -0.36 -10.99
CA GLY A 61 1.70 -1.81 -11.06
C GLY A 61 0.28 -2.37 -11.00
N PHE A 62 -0.61 -1.69 -10.28
CA PHE A 62 -2.04 -2.04 -10.22
C PHE A 62 -2.87 -1.35 -11.30
N SER A 63 -2.30 -0.45 -12.07
CA SER A 63 -3.02 0.38 -13.06
C SER A 63 -4.10 1.25 -12.39
N ILE A 64 -3.81 1.80 -11.23
CA ILE A 64 -4.70 2.71 -10.51
C ILE A 64 -3.99 4.05 -10.29
N SER A 65 -4.78 5.09 -9.98
CA SER A 65 -4.24 6.39 -9.61
C SER A 65 -3.82 6.41 -8.14
N ILE A 66 -2.97 7.37 -7.77
CA ILE A 66 -2.61 7.62 -6.36
C ILE A 66 -3.88 7.94 -5.57
N ALA A 67 -4.78 8.75 -6.15
CA ALA A 67 -6.04 9.08 -5.48
C ALA A 67 -6.84 7.83 -5.15
N GLU A 68 -6.89 6.88 -6.08
CA GLU A 68 -7.61 5.62 -5.91
C GLU A 68 -6.97 4.76 -4.81
N PHE A 69 -5.65 4.77 -4.71
CA PHE A 69 -4.95 4.06 -3.64
C PHE A 69 -5.43 4.55 -2.27
N PHE A 70 -5.53 5.87 -2.09
CA PHE A 70 -5.91 6.48 -0.81
C PHE A 70 -7.42 6.62 -0.64
N GLN A 71 -8.21 6.18 -1.59
CA GLN A 71 -9.68 6.22 -1.50
C GLN A 71 -10.18 5.02 -0.70
N SER A 72 -9.99 5.09 0.60
CA SER A 72 -10.36 4.04 1.54
C SER A 72 -10.63 4.66 2.90
N THR A 73 -11.59 4.10 3.62
CA THR A 73 -11.89 4.54 4.99
C THR A 73 -10.71 4.32 5.94
N LEU A 74 -9.74 3.47 5.55
CA LEU A 74 -8.52 3.28 6.33
C LEU A 74 -7.77 4.60 6.55
N PHE A 75 -7.89 5.54 5.62
CA PHE A 75 -7.19 6.82 5.66
C PHE A 75 -8.05 7.96 6.21
N ASP A 76 -9.28 7.68 6.62
CA ASP A 76 -10.12 8.69 7.28
C ASP A 76 -9.45 9.08 8.59
N GLU A 77 -9.42 10.38 8.87
CA GLU A 77 -8.73 10.92 10.05
C GLU A 77 -9.21 10.27 11.34
N VAL A 78 -10.49 9.92 11.42
CA VAL A 78 -11.08 9.27 12.59
C VAL A 78 -10.46 7.89 12.86
N ASN A 79 -9.89 7.25 11.84
CA ASN A 79 -9.28 5.92 11.93
C ASN A 79 -7.77 5.96 12.13
N LEU A 80 -7.16 7.13 12.00
CA LEU A 80 -5.72 7.29 12.09
C LEU A 80 -5.32 7.81 13.47
N ASP A 81 -4.26 7.21 14.01
CA ASP A 81 -3.63 7.66 15.25
C ASP A 81 -2.72 8.85 14.90
N PRO A 82 -2.84 9.97 15.61
CA PRO A 82 -2.00 11.13 15.34
C PRO A 82 -0.52 10.88 15.57
#